data_d3cae9d04edb051d7fd96f9d1239d662
#
_entry.id   d3cae9d04edb051d7fd96f9d1239d662
#
_cell.length_a   1.000
_cell.length_b   1.000
_cell.length_c   1.000
_cell.angle_alpha   90.00
_cell.angle_beta   90.00
_cell.angle_gamma   90.00
#
_symmetry.space_group_name_H-M   'P 1'
#
loop_
_entity.id
_entity.type
_entity.pdbx_description
1 polymer ?
#
loop_
_entity_poly.entity_id
_entity_poly.type
_entity_poly.pdbx_seq_one_letter_code
_entity_poly.pdbx_strand_id
1 'polypeptide(L)'
;MNNVSKLYEVYVNRELQTTKNEILNVQRLNQKILSFLHDLAEVSQDSRCYLFWEKEETINHQQLLEHYIEGLTMLMSIGYELRIDSIKNHTEIPQHQDIFSLFFKIYHSILKFKVTIQVMIIKIQLMITLL
;
A
#
# COMPACT_ATOMS: atom_id res chain seq x y z
N MET A 1 18.78 -2.86 -6.81
CA MET A 1 18.27 -2.08 -5.71
C MET A 1 17.02 -1.32 -6.14
N ASN A 2 15.93 -1.56 -5.48
CA ASN A 2 14.65 -0.98 -5.88
C ASN A 2 14.59 0.50 -5.49
N ASN A 3 14.65 1.36 -6.49
CA ASN A 3 14.45 2.79 -6.27
C ASN A 3 12.94 3.10 -6.26
N VAL A 4 12.29 2.79 -5.14
CA VAL A 4 10.84 2.98 -4.95
C VAL A 4 10.48 4.47 -5.07
N SER A 5 11.35 5.35 -4.60
CA SER A 5 11.17 6.80 -4.70
C SER A 5 11.05 7.24 -6.16
N LYS A 6 11.92 6.76 -7.04
CA LYS A 6 11.89 7.08 -8.46
C LYS A 6 10.67 6.50 -9.16
N LEU A 7 10.30 5.28 -8.81
CA LEU A 7 9.11 4.63 -9.36
C LEU A 7 7.85 5.41 -8.97
N TYR A 8 7.77 5.84 -7.72
CA TYR A 8 6.67 6.67 -7.24
C TYR A 8 6.60 8.01 -7.97
N GLU A 9 7.74 8.66 -8.17
CA GLU A 9 7.82 9.91 -8.94
C GLU A 9 7.27 9.75 -10.36
N VAL A 10 7.65 8.69 -11.05
CA VAL A 10 7.12 8.37 -12.39
C VAL A 10 5.61 8.17 -12.33
N TYR A 11 5.12 7.45 -11.33
CA TYR A 11 3.68 7.22 -11.15
C TYR A 11 2.93 8.54 -10.95
N VAL A 12 3.41 9.41 -10.05
CA VAL A 12 2.78 10.71 -9.77
C VAL A 12 2.74 11.58 -11.02
N ASN A 13 3.84 11.66 -11.76
CA ASN A 13 3.88 12.46 -12.99
C ASN A 13 2.88 11.96 -14.03
N ARG A 14 2.71 10.66 -14.14
CA ARG A 14 1.74 10.04 -15.04
C ARG A 14 0.30 10.38 -14.63
N GLU A 15 -0.01 10.28 -13.34
CA GLU A 15 -1.34 10.58 -12.81
C GLU A 15 -1.69 12.06 -12.92
N LEU A 16 -0.73 12.96 -12.72
CA LEU A 16 -0.94 14.39 -12.86
C LEU A 16 -1.32 14.81 -14.29
N GLN A 17 -0.94 14.03 -15.30
CA GLN A 17 -1.34 14.26 -16.69
C GLN A 17 -2.78 13.86 -16.96
N THR A 18 -3.32 12.91 -16.19
CA THR A 18 -4.65 12.34 -16.41
C THR A 18 -5.72 12.89 -15.48
N THR A 19 -5.34 13.25 -14.26
CA THR A 19 -6.28 13.77 -13.24
C THR A 19 -5.84 15.14 -12.77
N LYS A 20 -6.57 16.18 -13.19
CA LYS A 20 -6.30 17.56 -12.78
C LYS A 20 -7.20 17.93 -11.59
N ASN A 21 -6.58 18.35 -10.48
CA ASN A 21 -7.23 19.07 -9.37
C ASN A 21 -8.41 18.34 -8.70
N GLU A 22 -8.36 17.02 -8.58
CA GLU A 22 -9.36 16.29 -7.80
C GLU A 22 -9.15 16.53 -6.30
N ILE A 23 -10.25 16.77 -5.59
CA ILE A 23 -10.28 16.87 -4.13
C ILE A 23 -10.10 15.47 -3.55
N LEU A 24 -9.44 15.38 -2.38
CA LEU A 24 -9.33 14.12 -1.63
C LEU A 24 -10.71 13.49 -1.44
N ASN A 25 -10.88 12.27 -1.92
CA ASN A 25 -12.09 11.49 -1.77
C ASN A 25 -11.85 10.40 -0.71
N VAL A 26 -12.44 10.59 0.47
CA VAL A 26 -12.26 9.67 1.61
C VAL A 26 -12.81 8.29 1.31
N GLN A 27 -13.94 8.20 0.63
CA GLN A 27 -14.52 6.91 0.24
C GLN A 27 -13.61 6.17 -0.72
N ARG A 28 -13.08 6.85 -1.73
CA ARG A 28 -12.15 6.28 -2.68
C ARG A 28 -10.86 5.84 -1.99
N LEU A 29 -10.36 6.62 -1.03
CA LEU A 29 -9.20 6.25 -0.23
C LEU A 29 -9.44 4.93 0.54
N ASN A 30 -10.60 4.80 1.19
CA ASN A 30 -10.98 3.58 1.89
C ASN A 30 -11.07 2.38 0.95
N GLN A 31 -11.62 2.57 -0.24
CA GLN A 31 -11.70 1.53 -1.27
C GLN A 31 -10.29 1.08 -1.72
N LYS A 32 -9.38 2.04 -1.90
CA LYS A 32 -7.99 1.74 -2.27
C LYS A 32 -7.25 0.98 -1.17
N ILE A 33 -7.45 1.36 0.09
CA ILE A 33 -6.83 0.67 1.23
C ILE A 33 -7.34 -0.77 1.30
N LEU A 34 -8.65 -0.99 1.17
CA LEU A 34 -9.22 -2.32 1.19
C LEU A 34 -8.72 -3.17 0.02
N SER A 35 -8.62 -2.57 -1.17
CA SER A 35 -8.05 -3.22 -2.35
C SER A 35 -6.60 -3.62 -2.14
N PHE A 36 -5.80 -2.75 -1.52
CA PHE A 36 -4.41 -3.07 -1.19
C PHE A 36 -4.31 -4.25 -0.23
N LEU A 37 -5.17 -4.32 0.78
CA LEU A 37 -5.20 -5.45 1.72
C LEU A 37 -5.53 -6.77 1.01
N HIS A 38 -6.40 -6.73 0.02
CA HIS A 38 -6.69 -7.89 -0.83
C HIS A 38 -5.44 -8.31 -1.64
N ASP A 39 -4.79 -7.36 -2.29
CA ASP A 39 -3.57 -7.64 -3.06
C ASP A 39 -2.47 -8.22 -2.18
N LEU A 40 -2.33 -7.72 -0.96
CA LEU A 40 -1.38 -8.23 0.01
C LEU A 40 -1.70 -9.68 0.41
N ALA A 41 -2.99 -10.00 0.58
CA ALA A 41 -3.43 -11.36 0.85
C ALA A 41 -3.10 -12.31 -0.31
N GLU A 42 -3.28 -11.86 -1.54
CA GLU A 42 -2.91 -12.65 -2.72
C GLU A 42 -1.40 -12.92 -2.77
N VAL A 43 -0.58 -11.92 -2.50
CA VAL A 43 0.88 -12.09 -2.44
C VAL A 43 1.26 -13.09 -1.34
N SER A 44 0.64 -13.02 -0.17
CA SER A 44 0.90 -13.98 0.91
C SER A 44 0.50 -15.40 0.52
N GLN A 45 -0.61 -15.55 -0.19
CA GLN A 45 -1.06 -16.84 -0.71
C GLN A 45 -0.09 -17.38 -1.76
N ASP A 46 0.33 -16.56 -2.70
CA ASP A 46 1.27 -16.97 -3.76
C ASP A 46 2.64 -17.35 -3.21
N SER A 47 3.05 -16.73 -2.12
CA SER A 47 4.28 -17.11 -1.41
C SER A 47 4.17 -18.47 -0.74
N ARG A 48 2.95 -19.00 -0.57
CA ARG A 48 2.62 -20.26 0.05
C ARG A 48 3.05 -20.38 1.51
N CYS A 49 3.39 -19.27 2.14
CA CYS A 49 3.99 -19.29 3.48
C CYS A 49 3.05 -19.80 4.58
N TYR A 50 1.72 -19.67 4.40
CA TYR A 50 0.75 -20.11 5.40
C TYR A 50 -0.01 -21.39 5.01
N LEU A 51 0.25 -21.97 3.84
CA LEU A 51 -0.49 -23.13 3.32
C LEU A 51 0.07 -24.44 3.86
N PHE A 52 0.12 -24.57 5.19
CA PHE A 52 0.72 -25.72 5.86
C PHE A 52 -0.02 -27.03 5.62
N TRP A 53 -1.28 -26.97 5.21
CA TRP A 53 -2.12 -28.14 4.93
C TRP A 53 -2.01 -28.67 3.51
N GLU A 54 -1.35 -27.93 2.62
CA GLU A 54 -1.15 -28.34 1.24
C GLU A 54 0.19 -29.05 1.06
N LYS A 55 0.22 -29.99 0.12
CA LYS A 55 1.49 -30.62 -0.29
C LYS A 55 2.39 -29.59 -0.95
N GLU A 56 3.70 -29.80 -0.87
CA GLU A 56 4.68 -28.94 -1.50
C GLU A 56 4.38 -28.76 -2.99
N GLU A 57 3.89 -27.61 -3.35
CA GLU A 57 3.77 -27.18 -4.74
C GLU A 57 4.78 -26.08 -5.01
N THR A 58 5.22 -26.04 -6.25
CA THR A 58 6.16 -25.01 -6.70
C THR A 58 5.48 -23.65 -6.72
N ILE A 59 6.15 -22.62 -6.23
CA ILE A 59 5.66 -21.24 -6.31
C ILE A 59 5.58 -20.83 -7.78
N ASN A 60 4.41 -20.30 -8.16
CA ASN A 60 4.25 -19.68 -9.48
C ASN A 60 4.80 -18.26 -9.42
N HIS A 61 6.05 -18.09 -9.80
CA HIS A 61 6.77 -16.81 -9.72
C HIS A 61 6.15 -15.73 -10.59
N GLN A 62 5.58 -16.08 -11.73
CA GLN A 62 4.92 -15.11 -12.59
C GLN A 62 3.67 -14.54 -11.93
N GLN A 63 2.83 -15.38 -11.38
CA GLN A 63 1.62 -14.96 -10.66
C GLN A 63 1.97 -14.15 -9.42
N LEU A 64 2.97 -14.57 -8.65
CA LEU A 64 3.47 -13.84 -7.51
C LEU A 64 3.91 -12.43 -7.90
N LEU A 65 4.66 -12.31 -9.00
CA LEU A 65 5.12 -11.03 -9.50
C LEU A 65 3.96 -10.14 -9.94
N GLU A 66 2.98 -10.69 -10.64
CA GLU A 66 1.80 -9.95 -11.08
C GLU A 66 1.02 -9.36 -9.90
N HIS A 67 0.73 -10.17 -8.87
CA HIS A 67 0.03 -9.71 -7.68
C HIS A 67 0.87 -8.71 -6.88
N TYR A 68 2.18 -8.90 -6.82
CA TYR A 68 3.09 -7.95 -6.19
C TYR A 68 3.04 -6.59 -6.88
N ILE A 69 3.06 -6.55 -8.21
CA ILE A 69 2.98 -5.31 -9.00
C ILE A 69 1.62 -4.63 -8.79
N GLU A 70 0.53 -5.38 -8.76
CA GLU A 70 -0.80 -4.84 -8.47
C GLU A 70 -0.85 -4.17 -7.11
N GLY A 71 -0.34 -4.85 -6.08
CA GLY A 71 -0.27 -4.30 -4.73
C GLY A 71 0.58 -3.05 -4.63
N LEU A 72 1.75 -3.06 -5.26
CA LEU A 72 2.64 -1.90 -5.28
C LEU A 72 1.99 -0.72 -6.01
N THR A 73 1.32 -0.97 -7.13
CA THR A 73 0.59 0.06 -7.88
C THR A 73 -0.54 0.66 -7.04
N MET A 74 -1.28 -0.18 -6.31
CA MET A 74 -2.35 0.31 -5.42
C MET A 74 -1.77 1.14 -4.27
N LEU A 75 -0.64 0.74 -3.71
CA LEU A 75 0.03 1.50 -2.67
C LEU A 75 0.48 2.89 -3.16
N MET A 76 1.01 2.96 -4.36
CA MET A 76 1.34 4.25 -5.00
C MET A 76 0.10 5.08 -5.27
N SER A 77 -1.01 4.46 -5.66
CA SER A 77 -2.30 5.12 -5.85
C SER A 77 -2.83 5.74 -4.56
N ILE A 78 -2.64 5.06 -3.42
CA ILE A 78 -2.96 5.60 -2.09
C ILE A 78 -2.11 6.84 -1.80
N GLY A 79 -0.82 6.76 -2.05
CA GLY A 79 0.09 7.89 -1.88
C GLY A 79 -0.31 9.10 -2.72
N TYR A 80 -0.69 8.87 -3.96
CA TYR A 80 -1.17 9.92 -4.85
C TYR A 80 -2.49 10.54 -4.36
N GLU A 81 -3.43 9.70 -3.90
CA GLU A 81 -4.70 10.17 -3.33
C GLU A 81 -4.47 11.14 -2.16
N LEU A 82 -3.45 10.88 -1.35
CA LEU A 82 -3.06 11.74 -0.22
C LEU A 82 -2.21 12.94 -0.63
N ARG A 83 -1.93 13.10 -1.91
CA ARG A 83 -1.08 14.18 -2.44
C ARG A 83 0.34 14.16 -1.87
N ILE A 84 0.89 12.96 -1.65
CA ILE A 84 2.29 12.79 -1.29
C ILE A 84 3.13 13.03 -2.55
N ASP A 85 4.02 14.03 -2.50
CA ASP A 85 4.83 14.42 -3.66
C ASP A 85 6.01 13.49 -3.89
N SER A 86 6.62 13.02 -2.80
CA SER A 86 7.79 12.15 -2.87
C SER A 86 7.89 11.29 -1.63
N ILE A 87 8.53 10.16 -1.76
CA ILE A 87 8.85 9.27 -0.66
C ILE A 87 10.36 9.08 -0.55
N LYS A 88 10.84 8.92 0.68
CA LYS A 88 12.25 8.65 0.94
C LYS A 88 12.53 7.16 0.80
N ASN A 89 13.65 6.82 0.18
CA ASN A 89 14.12 5.45 0.18
C ASN A 89 14.65 5.11 1.57
N HIS A 90 14.12 4.05 2.16
CA HIS A 90 14.72 3.44 3.33
C HIS A 90 15.81 2.48 2.87
N THR A 91 17.02 2.73 3.35
CA THR A 91 18.19 1.90 3.03
C THR A 91 18.32 0.68 3.93
N GLU A 92 17.58 0.69 5.04
CA GLU A 92 17.62 -0.42 5.99
C GLU A 92 16.56 -1.46 5.61
N ILE A 93 16.99 -2.49 4.91
CA ILE A 93 16.21 -3.71 4.79
C ILE A 93 16.50 -4.50 6.06
N PRO A 94 15.49 -4.79 6.91
CA PRO A 94 15.70 -5.61 8.09
C PRO A 94 16.24 -6.97 7.66
N GLN A 95 17.50 -7.24 8.00
CA GLN A 95 18.08 -8.55 7.77
C GLN A 95 17.51 -9.53 8.80
N HIS A 96 17.17 -10.73 8.36
CA HIS A 96 16.74 -11.84 9.22
C HIS A 96 15.32 -11.76 9.81
N GLN A 97 14.40 -11.05 9.19
CA GLN A 97 13.00 -11.19 9.57
C GLN A 97 12.36 -12.36 8.82
N ASP A 98 11.59 -13.16 9.56
CA ASP A 98 10.81 -14.22 8.92
C ASP A 98 9.67 -13.62 8.10
N ILE A 99 9.17 -14.39 7.15
CA ILE A 99 8.14 -13.94 6.22
C ILE A 99 6.83 -13.56 6.94
N PHE A 100 6.48 -14.24 8.02
CA PHE A 100 5.26 -13.95 8.78
C PHE A 100 5.34 -12.59 9.44
N SER A 101 6.46 -12.28 10.09
CA SER A 101 6.69 -10.98 10.71
C SER A 101 6.63 -9.86 9.68
N LEU A 102 7.15 -10.06 8.48
CA LEU A 102 7.08 -9.08 7.40
C LEU A 102 5.64 -8.81 6.98
N PHE A 103 4.84 -9.84 6.74
CA PHE A 103 3.43 -9.66 6.38
C PHE A 103 2.65 -8.99 7.50
N PHE A 104 2.81 -9.44 8.74
CA PHE A 104 2.12 -8.81 9.88
C PHE A 104 2.49 -7.35 10.05
N LYS A 105 3.75 -6.97 9.84
CA LYS A 105 4.17 -5.56 9.89
C LYS A 105 3.49 -4.73 8.82
N ILE A 106 3.36 -5.25 7.60
CA ILE A 106 2.71 -4.52 6.51
C ILE A 106 1.22 -4.33 6.84
N TYR A 107 0.51 -5.38 7.26
CA TYR A 107 -0.90 -5.29 7.68
C TYR A 107 -1.08 -4.29 8.82
N HIS A 108 -0.24 -4.39 9.84
CA HIS A 108 -0.29 -3.48 10.99
C HIS A 108 -0.07 -2.03 10.56
N SER A 109 0.91 -1.78 9.72
CA SER A 109 1.24 -0.44 9.25
C SER A 109 0.10 0.21 8.46
N ILE A 110 -0.52 -0.54 7.55
CA ILE A 110 -1.61 0.01 6.74
C ILE A 110 -2.87 0.25 7.57
N LEU A 111 -3.19 -0.62 8.51
CA LEU A 111 -4.34 -0.46 9.40
C LEU A 111 -4.13 0.70 10.37
N LYS A 112 -2.95 0.85 10.93
CA LYS A 112 -2.59 1.99 11.78
C LYS A 112 -2.67 3.30 11.01
N PHE A 113 -2.19 3.33 9.78
CA PHE A 113 -2.29 4.46 8.87
C PHE A 113 -3.75 4.86 8.62
N LYS A 114 -4.62 3.89 8.33
CA LYS A 114 -6.04 4.14 8.12
C LYS A 114 -6.69 4.81 9.34
N VAL A 115 -6.43 4.30 10.53
CA VAL A 115 -6.97 4.88 11.78
C VAL A 115 -6.46 6.29 11.99
N THR A 116 -5.17 6.54 11.76
CA THR A 116 -4.56 7.86 11.90
C THR A 116 -5.22 8.89 10.97
N ILE A 117 -5.45 8.53 9.72
CA ILE A 117 -6.11 9.42 8.75
C ILE A 117 -7.55 9.71 9.17
N GLN A 118 -8.29 8.71 9.62
CA GLN A 118 -9.66 8.89 10.07
C GLN A 118 -9.75 9.87 11.26
N VAL A 119 -8.83 9.75 12.22
CA VAL A 119 -8.74 10.68 13.35
C VAL A 119 -8.42 12.09 12.89
N MET A 120 -7.50 12.25 11.94
CA MET A 120 -7.16 13.57 11.37
C MET A 120 -8.35 14.21 10.67
N ILE A 121 -9.12 13.46 9.90
CA ILE A 121 -10.31 13.95 9.21
C ILE A 121 -11.35 14.43 10.22
N ILE A 122 -11.61 13.66 11.28
CA ILE A 122 -12.54 14.04 12.36
C ILE A 122 -12.09 15.34 13.01
N LYS A 123 -10.81 15.47 13.33
CA LYS A 123 -10.27 16.71 13.93
C LYS A 123 -10.45 17.92 13.02
N ILE A 124 -10.20 17.78 11.73
CA ILE A 124 -10.39 18.87 10.77
C ILE A 124 -11.87 19.27 10.70
N GLN A 125 -12.78 18.31 10.63
CA GLN A 125 -14.22 18.57 10.61
C GLN A 125 -14.67 19.31 11.86
N LEU A 126 -14.19 18.90 13.05
CA LEU A 126 -14.50 19.58 14.30
C LEU A 126 -13.96 21.02 14.30
N MET A 127 -12.76 21.25 13.81
CA MET A 127 -12.19 22.59 13.71
C MET A 127 -13.02 23.49 12.81
N ILE A 128 -13.46 22.98 11.67
CA ILE A 128 -14.32 23.73 10.72
C ILE A 128 -15.66 24.06 11.38
N THR A 129 -16.24 23.12 12.12
CA THR A 129 -17.53 23.33 12.80
C THR A 129 -17.43 24.37 13.89
N LEU A 130 -16.27 24.53 14.55
CA LEU A 130 -16.05 25.50 15.61
C LEU A 130 -15.77 26.92 15.10
N LEU A 131 -15.49 27.07 13.83
CA LEU A 131 -15.30 28.38 13.18
C LEU A 131 -16.66 28.97 12.79
#